data_ec1587a428521e91a0668fc4c668dc58
#
_entry.id   ec1587a428521e91a0668fc4c668dc58
#
_cell.length_a   1.000
_cell.length_b   1.000
_cell.length_c   1.000
_cell.angle_alpha   90.00
_cell.angle_beta   90.00
_cell.angle_gamma   90.00
#
_symmetry.space_group_name_H-M   'P 1'
#
loop_
_entity.id
_entity.type
_entity.pdbx_description
1 polymer ?
#
loop_
_entity_poly.entity_id
_entity_poly.type
_entity_poly.pdbx_seq_one_letter_code
_entity_poly.pdbx_strand_id
1 'polypeptide(L)'
;MTHPLNPVFADRPVTIFQVMTTLANEHEAINLGQGFPDEDGPQEILEAAAREIVKGPNQYAPVMGVPALRQAVARANKRFYDLDVDWKTETLVVSGATEGLASAFLAFLKPGDEAILFAPFYDSYAPMERPRARKL
;
A
#
# COMPACT_ATOMS: atom_id res chain seq x y z
N MET A 1 -33.73 1.73 0.25
CA MET A 1 -33.22 0.57 0.99
C MET A 1 -31.71 0.71 1.09
N THR A 2 -31.18 0.94 2.28
CA THR A 2 -29.74 0.97 2.53
C THR A 2 -29.27 -0.48 2.68
N HIS A 3 -28.41 -0.96 1.76
CA HIS A 3 -27.76 -2.23 1.94
C HIS A 3 -26.80 -2.14 3.15
N PRO A 4 -26.84 -3.10 4.07
CA PRO A 4 -25.91 -3.11 5.19
C PRO A 4 -24.48 -3.27 4.66
N LEU A 5 -23.54 -2.56 5.27
CA LEU A 5 -22.11 -2.74 4.96
C LEU A 5 -21.65 -4.16 5.34
N ASN A 6 -20.60 -4.63 4.71
CA ASN A 6 -19.96 -5.86 5.12
C ASN A 6 -19.55 -5.75 6.61
N PRO A 7 -19.98 -6.68 7.47
CA PRO A 7 -19.72 -6.63 8.93
C PRO A 7 -18.22 -6.48 9.27
N VAL A 8 -17.32 -6.95 8.42
CA VAL A 8 -15.87 -6.78 8.62
C VAL A 8 -15.45 -5.31 8.63
N PHE A 9 -16.21 -4.44 7.94
CA PHE A 9 -15.88 -3.02 7.76
C PHE A 9 -16.89 -2.10 8.48
N ALA A 10 -18.08 -2.60 8.86
CA ALA A 10 -19.18 -1.77 9.36
C ALA A 10 -18.86 -1.05 10.68
N ASP A 11 -18.19 -1.73 11.61
CA ASP A 11 -17.92 -1.25 12.97
C ASP A 11 -16.44 -0.92 13.20
N ARG A 12 -15.75 -0.44 12.17
CA ARG A 12 -14.36 -0.09 12.32
C ARG A 12 -14.19 1.26 12.98
N PRO A 13 -13.44 1.34 14.07
CA PRO A 13 -13.08 2.62 14.65
C PRO A 13 -12.13 3.37 13.69
N VAL A 14 -12.06 4.67 13.89
CA VAL A 14 -11.02 5.51 13.27
C VAL A 14 -9.64 4.97 13.67
N THR A 15 -8.70 4.98 12.74
CA THR A 15 -7.36 4.45 13.01
C THR A 15 -6.65 5.26 14.09
N ILE A 16 -5.74 4.63 14.83
CA ILE A 16 -4.92 5.32 15.84
C ILE A 16 -4.12 6.48 15.23
N PHE A 17 -3.67 6.34 13.99
CA PHE A 17 -2.96 7.40 13.26
C PHE A 17 -3.83 8.64 13.07
N GLN A 18 -5.08 8.47 12.67
CA GLN A 18 -6.05 9.56 12.52
C GLN A 18 -6.34 10.22 13.88
N VAL A 19 -6.56 9.42 14.92
CA VAL A 19 -6.82 9.93 16.28
C VAL A 19 -5.65 10.78 16.76
N MET A 20 -4.41 10.28 16.67
CA MET A 20 -3.22 10.99 17.12
C MET A 20 -2.94 12.25 16.30
N THR A 21 -3.17 12.21 15.00
CA THR A 21 -3.02 13.39 14.14
C THR A 21 -4.06 14.46 14.50
N THR A 22 -5.30 14.07 14.73
CA THR A 22 -6.35 15.00 15.16
C THR A 22 -6.00 15.67 16.48
N LEU A 23 -5.60 14.88 17.50
CA LEU A 23 -5.18 15.41 18.80
C LEU A 23 -3.97 16.33 18.71
N ALA A 24 -2.96 15.97 17.92
CA ALA A 24 -1.79 16.82 17.72
C ALA A 24 -2.17 18.18 17.12
N ASN A 25 -3.06 18.19 16.13
CA ASN A 25 -3.56 19.43 15.51
C ASN A 25 -4.42 20.27 16.49
N GLU A 26 -5.32 19.63 17.24
CA GLU A 26 -6.18 20.32 18.22
C GLU A 26 -5.37 20.99 19.34
N HIS A 27 -4.26 20.38 19.74
CA HIS A 27 -3.39 20.89 20.80
C HIS A 27 -2.16 21.63 20.29
N GLU A 28 -2.06 21.88 18.99
CA GLU A 28 -0.88 22.50 18.35
C GLU A 28 0.44 21.84 18.77
N ALA A 29 0.39 20.50 18.95
CA ALA A 29 1.51 19.70 19.44
C ALA A 29 2.29 19.02 18.31
N ILE A 30 3.54 18.66 18.58
CA ILE A 30 4.35 17.87 17.66
C ILE A 30 3.75 16.45 17.60
N ASN A 31 3.39 16.01 16.37
CA ASN A 31 2.85 14.67 16.17
C ASN A 31 3.96 13.61 16.22
N LEU A 32 4.08 12.93 17.35
CA LEU A 32 4.99 11.78 17.51
C LEU A 32 4.28 10.43 17.28
N GLY A 33 2.99 10.45 16.98
CA GLY A 33 2.18 9.24 16.76
C GLY A 33 2.29 8.68 15.34
N GLN A 34 2.80 9.46 14.40
CA GLN A 34 3.01 9.06 13.01
C GLN A 34 4.29 9.69 12.48
N GLY A 35 5.23 8.86 12.05
CA GLY A 35 6.45 9.33 11.40
C GLY A 35 6.22 9.60 9.90
N PHE A 36 6.50 10.81 9.47
CA PHE A 36 6.63 11.18 8.06
C PHE A 36 7.71 12.25 7.93
N PRO A 37 8.40 12.35 6.76
CA PRO A 37 9.41 13.37 6.55
C PRO A 37 8.82 14.76 6.60
N ASP A 38 9.51 15.70 7.26
CA ASP A 38 9.18 17.12 7.25
C ASP A 38 9.76 17.84 6.02
N GLU A 39 10.62 17.14 5.28
CA GLU A 39 11.31 17.67 4.09
C GLU A 39 10.65 17.14 2.82
N ASP A 40 10.63 17.96 1.79
CA ASP A 40 10.26 17.54 0.45
C ASP A 40 11.28 16.53 -0.10
N GLY A 41 10.86 15.74 -1.08
CA GLY A 41 11.76 14.82 -1.77
C GLY A 41 12.83 15.57 -2.58
N PRO A 42 13.87 14.86 -3.09
CA PRO A 42 14.91 15.47 -3.93
C PRO A 42 14.32 16.26 -5.10
N GLN A 43 14.79 17.48 -5.31
CA GLN A 43 14.25 18.41 -6.30
C GLN A 43 14.21 17.81 -7.71
N GLU A 44 15.24 17.07 -8.11
CA GLU A 44 15.29 16.42 -9.41
C GLU A 44 14.18 15.38 -9.62
N ILE A 45 13.72 14.72 -8.56
CA ILE A 45 12.60 13.77 -8.61
C ILE A 45 11.28 14.50 -8.78
N LEU A 46 11.08 15.58 -8.02
CA LEU A 46 9.87 16.41 -8.11
C LEU A 46 9.73 17.03 -9.51
N GLU A 47 10.82 17.57 -10.07
CA GLU A 47 10.84 18.10 -11.42
C GLU A 47 10.62 17.04 -12.50
N ALA A 48 11.16 15.82 -12.31
CA ALA A 48 10.91 14.72 -13.22
C ALA A 48 9.43 14.33 -13.21
N ALA A 49 8.82 14.21 -12.03
CA ALA A 49 7.39 13.93 -11.91
C ALA A 49 6.53 15.01 -12.57
N ALA A 50 6.84 16.29 -12.34
CA ALA A 50 6.14 17.42 -12.96
C ALA A 50 6.25 17.38 -14.50
N ARG A 51 7.41 17.07 -15.04
CA ARG A 51 7.60 16.91 -16.50
C ARG A 51 6.74 15.80 -17.08
N GLU A 52 6.70 14.66 -16.40
CA GLU A 52 5.89 13.51 -16.86
C GLU A 52 4.38 13.80 -16.79
N ILE A 53 3.92 14.54 -15.79
CA ILE A 53 2.52 14.98 -15.70
C ILE A 53 2.14 15.86 -16.90
N VAL A 54 3.04 16.76 -17.32
CA VAL A 54 2.74 17.74 -18.38
C VAL A 54 3.02 17.19 -19.78
N LYS A 55 4.07 16.40 -19.96
CA LYS A 55 4.59 15.98 -21.27
C LYS A 55 4.53 14.48 -21.51
N GLY A 56 4.31 13.68 -20.47
CA GLY A 56 4.22 12.24 -20.56
C GLY A 56 2.93 11.75 -21.21
N PRO A 57 2.87 10.46 -21.57
CA PRO A 57 1.68 9.86 -22.15
C PRO A 57 0.62 9.66 -21.04
N ASN A 58 -0.22 10.66 -20.80
CA ASN A 58 -1.29 10.62 -19.80
C ASN A 58 -2.45 9.72 -20.25
N GLN A 59 -2.16 8.44 -20.46
CA GLN A 59 -3.06 7.40 -20.92
C GLN A 59 -2.97 6.16 -20.03
N TYR A 60 -3.83 5.21 -20.26
CA TYR A 60 -3.85 3.95 -19.52
C TYR A 60 -2.51 3.22 -19.59
N ALA A 61 -1.98 2.89 -18.42
CA ALA A 61 -0.81 2.03 -18.32
C ALA A 61 -1.20 0.56 -18.57
N PRO A 62 -0.24 -0.28 -19.01
CA PRO A 62 -0.43 -1.74 -19.00
C PRO A 62 -0.83 -2.23 -17.60
N VAL A 63 -1.69 -3.26 -17.53
CA VAL A 63 -2.24 -3.81 -16.27
C VAL A 63 -1.16 -4.13 -15.24
N MET A 64 -0.02 -4.68 -15.68
CA MET A 64 1.10 -5.00 -14.79
C MET A 64 1.98 -3.80 -14.43
N GLY A 65 1.71 -2.63 -14.96
CA GLY A 65 2.53 -1.43 -14.87
C GLY A 65 3.46 -1.23 -16.08
N VAL A 66 3.93 0.01 -16.26
CA VAL A 66 4.80 0.35 -17.40
C VAL A 66 6.12 -0.41 -17.35
N PRO A 67 6.60 -0.96 -18.48
CA PRO A 67 7.82 -1.77 -18.52
C PRO A 67 9.04 -1.06 -17.93
N ALA A 68 9.21 0.23 -18.17
CA ALA A 68 10.34 1.02 -17.66
C ALA A 68 10.42 0.99 -16.13
N LEU A 69 9.28 1.15 -15.42
CA LEU A 69 9.21 1.06 -13.96
C LEU A 69 9.51 -0.35 -13.48
N ARG A 70 8.90 -1.37 -14.07
CA ARG A 70 9.10 -2.78 -13.70
C ARG A 70 10.56 -3.22 -13.87
N GLN A 71 11.21 -2.80 -14.96
CA GLN A 71 12.64 -3.00 -15.18
C GLN A 71 13.50 -2.25 -14.15
N ALA A 72 13.10 -1.03 -13.76
CA ALA A 72 13.80 -0.29 -12.72
C ALA A 72 13.69 -0.98 -11.36
N VAL A 73 12.55 -1.55 -11.03
CA VAL A 73 12.34 -2.38 -9.82
C VAL A 73 13.26 -3.60 -9.83
N ALA A 74 13.34 -4.33 -10.95
CA ALA A 74 14.24 -5.48 -11.06
C ALA A 74 15.71 -5.07 -10.88
N ARG A 75 16.15 -3.97 -11.52
CA ARG A 75 17.52 -3.45 -11.34
C ARG A 75 17.80 -3.03 -9.89
N ALA A 76 16.82 -2.42 -9.20
CA ALA A 76 16.96 -2.03 -7.81
C ALA A 76 17.08 -3.26 -6.89
N ASN A 77 16.27 -4.29 -7.12
CA ASN A 77 16.39 -5.55 -6.38
C ASN A 77 17.75 -6.21 -6.57
N LYS A 78 18.27 -6.25 -7.82
CA LYS A 78 19.62 -6.77 -8.06
C LYS A 78 20.68 -5.94 -7.35
N ARG A 79 20.61 -4.60 -7.46
CA ARG A 79 21.61 -3.70 -6.88
C ARG A 79 21.69 -3.74 -5.35
N PHE A 80 20.54 -3.76 -4.66
CA PHE A 80 20.48 -3.58 -3.22
C PHE A 80 20.37 -4.89 -2.44
N TYR A 81 19.84 -5.95 -3.06
CA TYR A 81 19.54 -7.21 -2.38
C TYR A 81 20.16 -8.43 -3.07
N ASP A 82 20.87 -8.24 -4.19
CA ASP A 82 21.39 -9.30 -5.05
C ASP A 82 20.35 -10.32 -5.52
N LEU A 83 19.10 -9.86 -5.67
CA LEU A 83 17.98 -10.66 -6.14
C LEU A 83 17.80 -10.49 -7.65
N ASP A 84 17.80 -11.61 -8.36
CA ASP A 84 17.46 -11.65 -9.79
C ASP A 84 15.94 -11.82 -9.93
N VAL A 85 15.26 -10.74 -10.30
CA VAL A 85 13.82 -10.67 -10.48
C VAL A 85 13.50 -10.57 -11.98
N ASP A 86 12.70 -11.51 -12.48
CA ASP A 86 12.16 -11.37 -13.85
C ASP A 86 11.04 -10.33 -13.84
N TRP A 87 11.35 -9.12 -14.32
CA TRP A 87 10.40 -8.03 -14.37
C TRP A 87 9.13 -8.33 -15.16
N LYS A 88 9.15 -9.33 -16.07
CA LYS A 88 7.99 -9.69 -16.91
C LYS A 88 6.94 -10.49 -16.13
N THR A 89 7.36 -11.31 -15.20
CA THR A 89 6.51 -12.28 -14.50
C THR A 89 6.42 -12.06 -12.99
N GLU A 90 7.44 -11.40 -12.38
CA GLU A 90 7.58 -11.28 -10.93
C GLU A 90 7.41 -9.86 -10.40
N THR A 91 6.97 -8.91 -11.26
CA THR A 91 6.76 -7.52 -10.83
C THR A 91 5.39 -7.02 -11.27
N LEU A 92 4.60 -6.57 -10.31
CA LEU A 92 3.31 -5.92 -10.49
C LEU A 92 3.35 -4.55 -9.81
N VAL A 93 2.92 -3.51 -10.52
CA VAL A 93 2.77 -2.16 -9.96
C VAL A 93 1.36 -2.01 -9.39
N VAL A 94 1.27 -1.56 -8.15
CA VAL A 94 0.01 -1.38 -7.40
C VAL A 94 -0.02 -0.01 -6.73
N SER A 95 -1.21 0.44 -6.33
CA SER A 95 -1.39 1.70 -5.59
C SER A 95 -1.07 1.50 -4.10
N GLY A 96 0.22 1.37 -3.79
CA GLY A 96 0.73 1.16 -2.45
C GLY A 96 0.68 -0.29 -1.98
N ALA A 97 1.38 -0.56 -0.86
CA ALA A 97 1.48 -1.90 -0.28
C ALA A 97 0.12 -2.47 0.16
N THR A 98 -0.81 -1.61 0.54
CA THR A 98 -2.16 -2.01 0.97
C THR A 98 -2.92 -2.69 -0.16
N GLU A 99 -2.89 -2.15 -1.38
CA GLU A 99 -3.50 -2.80 -2.55
C GLU A 99 -2.79 -4.11 -2.89
N GLY A 100 -1.45 -4.12 -2.84
CA GLY A 100 -0.67 -5.34 -3.10
C GLY A 100 -1.02 -6.47 -2.15
N LEU A 101 -1.11 -6.19 -0.85
CA LEU A 101 -1.51 -7.17 0.17
C LEU A 101 -2.96 -7.61 0.02
N ALA A 102 -3.88 -6.67 -0.22
CA ALA A 102 -5.29 -7.00 -0.45
C ALA A 102 -5.45 -7.91 -1.67
N SER A 103 -4.74 -7.61 -2.75
CA SER A 103 -4.74 -8.43 -3.97
C SER A 103 -4.14 -9.82 -3.72
N ALA A 104 -3.07 -9.91 -2.95
CA ALA A 104 -2.47 -11.20 -2.58
C ALA A 104 -3.44 -12.04 -1.73
N PHE A 105 -4.06 -11.47 -0.70
CA PHE A 105 -5.05 -12.18 0.11
C PHE A 105 -6.26 -12.62 -0.72
N LEU A 106 -6.70 -11.78 -1.66
CA LEU A 106 -7.77 -12.11 -2.59
C LEU A 106 -7.40 -13.27 -3.51
N ALA A 107 -6.16 -13.33 -3.96
CA ALA A 107 -5.70 -14.35 -4.89
C ALA A 107 -5.42 -15.69 -4.22
N PHE A 108 -4.88 -15.69 -3.00
CA PHE A 108 -4.41 -16.90 -2.33
C PHE A 108 -5.37 -17.48 -1.31
N LEU A 109 -6.17 -16.64 -0.62
CA LEU A 109 -7.06 -17.11 0.44
C LEU A 109 -8.49 -17.33 -0.07
N LYS A 110 -9.07 -18.44 0.32
CA LYS A 110 -10.48 -18.80 0.12
C LYS A 110 -11.17 -19.02 1.49
N PRO A 111 -12.50 -19.02 1.55
CA PRO A 111 -13.23 -19.27 2.79
C PRO A 111 -12.80 -20.58 3.46
N GLY A 112 -12.35 -20.48 4.71
CA GLY A 112 -11.91 -21.61 5.53
C GLY A 112 -10.39 -21.81 5.58
N ASP A 113 -9.62 -21.10 4.77
CA ASP A 113 -8.16 -21.09 4.90
C ASP A 113 -7.74 -20.32 6.16
N GLU A 114 -6.52 -20.55 6.62
CA GLU A 114 -5.94 -19.93 7.81
C GLU A 114 -4.77 -19.01 7.39
N ALA A 115 -4.68 -17.83 8.02
CA ALA A 115 -3.58 -16.91 7.83
C ALA A 115 -2.98 -16.54 9.20
N ILE A 116 -1.64 -16.52 9.27
CA ILE A 116 -0.90 -16.14 10.47
C ILE A 116 -0.40 -14.71 10.32
N LEU A 117 -0.81 -13.84 11.24
CA LEU A 117 -0.33 -12.45 11.33
C LEU A 117 0.55 -12.30 12.57
N PHE A 118 1.78 -11.84 12.38
CA PHE A 118 2.70 -11.56 13.49
C PHE A 118 2.34 -10.20 14.13
N ALA A 119 1.99 -10.20 15.40
CA ALA A 119 1.73 -8.97 16.16
C ALA A 119 3.03 -8.40 16.76
N PRO A 120 3.20 -7.06 16.82
CA PRO A 120 2.27 -6.04 16.31
C PRO A 120 2.28 -5.95 14.78
N PHE A 121 1.12 -5.73 14.16
CA PHE A 121 0.98 -5.61 12.70
C PHE A 121 0.23 -4.33 12.31
N TYR A 122 0.35 -3.96 11.06
CA TYR A 122 -0.35 -2.80 10.50
C TYR A 122 -1.87 -3.02 10.49
N ASP A 123 -2.62 -2.01 10.84
CA ASP A 123 -4.06 -2.07 11.10
C ASP A 123 -4.92 -2.57 9.94
N SER A 124 -4.43 -2.43 8.70
CA SER A 124 -5.14 -2.89 7.51
C SER A 124 -5.05 -4.40 7.25
N TYR A 125 -4.12 -5.14 7.88
CA TYR A 125 -3.89 -6.55 7.56
C TYR A 125 -5.06 -7.44 7.98
N ALA A 126 -5.49 -7.35 9.24
CA ALA A 126 -6.57 -8.16 9.76
C ALA A 126 -7.91 -7.98 9.02
N PRO A 127 -8.30 -6.75 8.59
CA PRO A 127 -9.50 -6.57 7.77
C PRO A 127 -9.45 -7.21 6.40
N MET A 128 -8.28 -7.26 5.79
CA MET A 128 -8.11 -7.83 4.45
C MET A 128 -8.18 -9.36 4.47
N GLU A 129 -7.69 -9.97 5.55
CA GLU A 129 -7.65 -11.42 5.74
C GLU A 129 -9.01 -11.98 6.17
N ARG A 130 -9.70 -11.34 7.14
CA ARG A 130 -10.94 -11.82 7.78
C ARG A 130 -12.09 -12.24 6.86
N PRO A 131 -12.32 -11.64 5.69
CA PRO A 131 -13.41 -12.08 4.82
C PRO A 131 -13.22 -13.50 4.26
N ARG A 132 -12.03 -14.06 4.34
CA ARG A 132 -11.65 -15.33 3.71
C ARG A 132 -11.08 -16.36 4.66
N ALA A 133 -10.29 -15.95 5.65
CA ALA A 133 -9.66 -16.85 6.58
C ALA A 133 -10.40 -16.94 7.93
N ARG A 134 -10.25 -18.07 8.62
CA ARG A 134 -10.69 -18.19 10.02
C ARG A 134 -9.73 -17.43 10.92
N LYS A 135 -10.28 -16.81 11.95
CA LYS A 135 -9.49 -16.27 13.04
C LYS A 135 -8.94 -17.46 13.84
N LEU A 136 -7.64 -17.60 13.91
CA LEU A 136 -6.96 -18.47 14.87
C LEU A 136 -6.99 -17.82 16.26
#